data_61767c8bc3a1cac601536763bbcfec91
#
_entry.id   61767c8bc3a1cac601536763bbcfec91
#
_cell.length_a   1.000
_cell.length_b   1.000
_cell.length_c   1.000
_cell.angle_alpha   90.00
_cell.angle_beta   90.00
_cell.angle_gamma   90.00
#
_symmetry.space_group_name_H-M   'P 1'
#
loop_
_entity.id
_entity.type
_entity.pdbx_description
1 polymer ?
#
loop_
_entity_poly.entity_id
_entity_poly.type
_entity_poly.pdbx_seq_one_letter_code
_entity_poly.pdbx_strand_id
1 'polypeptide(L)'
;MTTIIQDKENPVVIETGIAQRKERVNKVKVYLGISLIFLLSAFVVGASGQMLLANFYVLDAEKQLGAFLENKESQSTKSQPVFDLAKLESAMEKVAEWDTNNPDSLLLLAAYQAVIASQVHELGSENDSYSVEYKFEDAIATAKQAQLLRPMNAKAFVAEAEYQWRNGASFEQVNAPFEIALQNGRFERPVALFGLEFYLAYWTRLNVEQRVLVSSYLLEPTKYRINHWQINTTIARSPEKLRACRLLAFNDKTTRACKGI
;
A
#
# COMPACT_ATOMS: atom_id res chain seq x y z
N MET A 1 18.98 -99.74 2.44
CA MET A 1 19.67 -98.96 1.42
C MET A 1 18.85 -97.69 1.19
N THR A 2 19.20 -96.60 1.83
CA THR A 2 18.43 -95.35 1.78
C THR A 2 19.28 -94.31 1.03
N THR A 3 18.86 -93.96 -0.19
CA THR A 3 19.56 -93.06 -1.05
C THR A 3 19.13 -91.60 -0.65
N ILE A 4 20.05 -90.81 -0.10
CA ILE A 4 19.86 -89.40 0.17
C ILE A 4 20.17 -88.67 -1.10
N ILE A 5 19.15 -88.04 -1.72
CA ILE A 5 19.30 -87.12 -2.81
C ILE A 5 19.61 -85.77 -2.19
N GLN A 6 20.83 -85.26 -2.29
CA GLN A 6 21.23 -83.90 -1.97
C GLN A 6 20.87 -83.03 -3.15
N ASP A 7 19.81 -82.20 -2.98
CA ASP A 7 19.45 -81.24 -3.91
C ASP A 7 20.36 -79.95 -3.68
N LYS A 8 21.31 -79.76 -4.59
CA LYS A 8 22.26 -78.62 -4.57
C LYS A 8 21.60 -77.44 -5.20
N GLU A 9 20.75 -76.73 -4.46
CA GLU A 9 20.26 -75.47 -4.90
C GLU A 9 21.43 -74.49 -5.14
N ASN A 10 21.48 -73.91 -6.32
CA ASN A 10 22.55 -73.10 -6.86
C ASN A 10 22.50 -71.65 -6.22
N PRO A 11 23.39 -71.32 -5.29
CA PRO A 11 23.31 -70.03 -4.57
C PRO A 11 23.52 -68.80 -5.46
N VAL A 12 24.09 -68.98 -6.65
CA VAL A 12 24.42 -67.91 -7.61
C VAL A 12 23.17 -67.20 -8.20
N VAL A 13 22.05 -67.97 -8.34
CA VAL A 13 20.81 -67.40 -8.94
C VAL A 13 20.08 -66.43 -7.96
N ILE A 14 20.21 -66.67 -6.67
CA ILE A 14 19.56 -65.89 -5.63
C ILE A 14 20.27 -64.51 -5.44
N GLU A 15 21.62 -64.49 -5.49
CA GLU A 15 22.40 -63.28 -5.35
C GLU A 15 22.20 -62.30 -6.52
N THR A 16 22.09 -62.79 -7.76
CA THR A 16 21.83 -61.94 -8.94
C THR A 16 20.43 -61.25 -8.89
N GLY A 17 19.42 -61.97 -8.37
CA GLY A 17 18.06 -61.42 -8.21
C GLY A 17 17.98 -60.30 -7.17
N ILE A 18 18.70 -60.43 -6.06
CA ILE A 18 18.76 -59.42 -5.00
C ILE A 18 19.51 -58.18 -5.48
N ALA A 19 20.61 -58.31 -6.20
CA ALA A 19 21.37 -57.20 -6.75
C ALA A 19 20.58 -56.41 -7.78
N GLN A 20 19.87 -57.05 -8.70
CA GLN A 20 18.98 -56.41 -9.67
C GLN A 20 17.80 -55.69 -9.00
N ARG A 21 17.23 -56.25 -7.95
CA ARG A 21 16.14 -55.60 -7.19
C ARG A 21 16.62 -54.33 -6.48
N LYS A 22 17.82 -54.36 -5.90
CA LYS A 22 18.46 -53.24 -5.22
C LYS A 22 18.78 -52.09 -6.20
N GLU A 23 19.24 -52.44 -7.39
CA GLU A 23 19.50 -51.45 -8.46
C GLU A 23 18.20 -50.78 -8.97
N ARG A 24 17.12 -51.56 -9.18
CA ARG A 24 15.81 -51.01 -9.55
C ARG A 24 15.25 -50.05 -8.48
N VAL A 25 15.33 -50.40 -7.20
CA VAL A 25 14.89 -49.57 -6.09
C VAL A 25 15.69 -48.25 -6.02
N ASN A 26 17.00 -48.31 -6.26
CA ASN A 26 17.83 -47.10 -6.29
C ASN A 26 17.49 -46.21 -7.49
N LYS A 27 17.26 -46.76 -8.68
CA LYS A 27 16.80 -46.00 -9.85
C LYS A 27 15.45 -45.31 -9.58
N VAL A 28 14.48 -46.02 -8.98
CA VAL A 28 13.18 -45.42 -8.62
C VAL A 28 13.34 -44.30 -7.61
N LYS A 29 14.20 -44.42 -6.60
CA LYS A 29 14.47 -43.34 -5.63
C LYS A 29 15.09 -42.10 -6.30
N VAL A 30 16.01 -42.31 -7.24
CA VAL A 30 16.64 -41.22 -8.00
C VAL A 30 15.60 -40.49 -8.87
N TYR A 31 14.75 -41.23 -9.60
CA TYR A 31 13.69 -40.61 -10.42
C TYR A 31 12.66 -39.89 -9.58
N LEU A 32 12.26 -40.40 -8.41
CA LEU A 32 11.39 -39.73 -7.46
C LEU A 32 12.03 -38.45 -6.93
N GLY A 33 13.32 -38.45 -6.60
CA GLY A 33 14.06 -37.26 -6.17
C GLY A 33 14.12 -36.20 -7.27
N ILE A 34 14.42 -36.57 -8.51
CA ILE A 34 14.45 -35.67 -9.65
C ILE A 34 13.05 -35.06 -9.91
N SER A 35 12.01 -35.90 -9.90
CA SER A 35 10.61 -35.43 -10.07
C SER A 35 10.20 -34.43 -9.00
N LEU A 36 10.56 -34.68 -7.74
CA LEU A 36 10.27 -33.75 -6.63
C LEU A 36 10.97 -32.41 -6.82
N ILE A 37 12.25 -32.42 -7.26
CA ILE A 37 13.00 -31.19 -7.54
C ILE A 37 12.32 -30.39 -8.67
N PHE A 38 11.90 -31.07 -9.75
CA PHE A 38 11.20 -30.41 -10.86
C PHE A 38 9.87 -29.81 -10.42
N LEU A 39 9.09 -30.51 -9.58
CA LEU A 39 7.83 -29.98 -9.05
C LEU A 39 8.05 -28.77 -8.15
N LEU A 40 9.03 -28.81 -7.26
CA LEU A 40 9.40 -27.67 -6.42
C LEU A 40 9.89 -26.49 -7.25
N SER A 41 10.72 -26.72 -8.25
CA SER A 41 11.19 -25.67 -9.16
C SER A 41 10.05 -25.02 -9.94
N ALA A 42 9.13 -25.82 -10.47
CA ALA A 42 7.95 -25.32 -11.20
C ALA A 42 7.04 -24.51 -10.28
N PHE A 43 6.86 -24.93 -9.03
CA PHE A 43 6.10 -24.18 -8.03
C PHE A 43 6.75 -22.82 -7.71
N VAL A 44 8.07 -22.80 -7.47
CA VAL A 44 8.82 -21.56 -7.20
C VAL A 44 8.76 -20.61 -8.38
N VAL A 45 8.94 -21.10 -9.60
CA VAL A 45 8.86 -20.27 -10.83
C VAL A 45 7.45 -19.72 -11.01
N GLY A 46 6.41 -20.54 -10.77
CA GLY A 46 5.01 -20.09 -10.85
C GLY A 46 4.70 -18.99 -9.83
N ALA A 47 5.05 -19.20 -8.56
CA ALA A 47 4.84 -18.23 -7.50
C ALA A 47 5.62 -16.90 -7.74
N SER A 48 6.88 -17.02 -8.18
CA SER A 48 7.70 -15.83 -8.52
C SER A 48 7.14 -15.08 -9.72
N GLY A 49 6.61 -15.78 -10.72
CA GLY A 49 5.97 -15.20 -11.89
C GLY A 49 4.70 -14.39 -11.51
N GLN A 50 3.88 -14.92 -10.62
CA GLN A 50 2.69 -14.20 -10.11
C GLN A 50 3.08 -12.91 -9.37
N MET A 51 4.07 -12.96 -8.48
CA MET A 51 4.56 -11.76 -7.77
C MET A 51 5.13 -10.71 -8.73
N LEU A 52 5.84 -11.14 -9.77
CA LEU A 52 6.39 -10.23 -10.77
C LEU A 52 5.28 -9.52 -11.56
N LEU A 53 4.26 -10.25 -11.99
CA LEU A 53 3.10 -9.71 -12.68
C LEU A 53 2.29 -8.77 -11.77
N ALA A 54 2.07 -9.13 -10.50
CA ALA A 54 1.42 -8.26 -9.52
C ALA A 54 2.15 -6.91 -9.39
N ASN A 55 3.48 -6.90 -9.30
CA ASN A 55 4.28 -5.68 -9.24
C ASN A 55 4.12 -4.79 -10.48
N PHE A 56 3.97 -5.35 -11.69
CA PHE A 56 3.69 -4.55 -12.89
C PHE A 56 2.33 -3.85 -12.80
N TYR A 57 1.29 -4.53 -12.33
CA TYR A 57 -0.02 -3.91 -12.14
C TYR A 57 -0.01 -2.86 -11.03
N VAL A 58 0.71 -3.08 -9.94
CA VAL A 58 0.91 -2.08 -8.87
C VAL A 58 1.55 -0.81 -9.45
N LEU A 59 2.65 -0.93 -10.20
CA LEU A 59 3.32 0.22 -10.83
C LEU A 59 2.42 0.97 -11.82
N ASP A 60 1.64 0.24 -12.64
CA ASP A 60 0.70 0.88 -13.58
C ASP A 60 -0.42 1.60 -12.81
N ALA A 61 -0.99 0.98 -11.78
CA ALA A 61 -2.01 1.58 -10.92
C ALA A 61 -1.49 2.81 -10.17
N GLU A 62 -0.30 2.77 -9.58
CA GLU A 62 0.33 3.93 -8.93
C GLU A 62 0.52 5.09 -9.90
N LYS A 63 1.00 4.81 -11.10
CA LYS A 63 1.19 5.81 -12.14
C LYS A 63 -0.14 6.45 -12.59
N GLN A 64 -1.17 5.64 -12.81
CA GLN A 64 -2.49 6.12 -13.21
C GLN A 64 -3.15 6.94 -12.08
N LEU A 65 -3.08 6.47 -10.83
CA LEU A 65 -3.60 7.17 -9.66
C LEU A 65 -2.84 8.49 -9.43
N GLY A 66 -1.51 8.48 -9.57
CA GLY A 66 -0.69 9.69 -9.47
C GLY A 66 -1.07 10.72 -10.53
N ALA A 67 -1.21 10.31 -11.79
CA ALA A 67 -1.63 11.18 -12.88
C ALA A 67 -3.03 11.78 -12.64
N PHE A 68 -3.95 11.00 -12.07
CA PHE A 68 -5.28 11.48 -11.69
C PHE A 68 -5.22 12.59 -10.62
N LEU A 69 -4.45 12.37 -9.57
CA LEU A 69 -4.30 13.32 -8.47
C LEU A 69 -3.62 14.62 -8.92
N GLU A 70 -2.60 14.53 -9.77
CA GLU A 70 -1.93 15.69 -10.36
C GLU A 70 -2.85 16.49 -11.28
N ASN A 71 -3.69 15.83 -12.09
CA ASN A 71 -4.66 16.49 -12.95
C ASN A 71 -5.72 17.26 -12.14
N LYS A 72 -6.18 16.73 -11.02
CA LYS A 72 -7.12 17.41 -10.12
C LYS A 72 -6.50 18.68 -9.51
N GLU A 73 -5.19 18.70 -9.26
CA GLU A 73 -4.47 19.89 -8.77
C GLU A 73 -4.19 20.94 -9.87
N SER A 74 -4.04 20.49 -11.13
CA SER A 74 -3.58 21.31 -12.25
C SER A 74 -4.71 21.86 -13.15
N GLN A 75 -5.88 22.19 -12.66
CA GLN A 75 -7.01 22.72 -13.48
C GLN A 75 -6.67 23.91 -14.42
N SER A 76 -5.39 24.15 -14.70
CA SER A 76 -4.88 25.21 -15.58
C SER A 76 -3.95 24.63 -16.65
N THR A 77 -4.48 24.55 -17.86
CA THR A 77 -3.79 24.62 -19.16
C THR A 77 -2.81 23.51 -19.57
N LYS A 78 -3.13 22.88 -20.72
CA LYS A 78 -2.36 22.15 -21.71
C LYS A 78 -2.20 20.64 -21.52
N SER A 79 -2.77 19.93 -22.54
CA SER A 79 -2.53 18.51 -22.88
C SER A 79 -2.41 17.56 -21.68
N GLN A 80 -3.53 17.36 -21.01
CA GLN A 80 -3.65 16.37 -19.94
C GLN A 80 -3.39 14.97 -20.52
N PRO A 81 -2.57 14.14 -19.87
CA PRO A 81 -2.61 12.72 -20.13
C PRO A 81 -4.05 12.26 -19.92
N VAL A 82 -4.63 11.62 -20.91
CA VAL A 82 -5.99 11.08 -20.80
C VAL A 82 -5.96 10.03 -19.69
N PHE A 83 -6.56 10.39 -18.55
CA PHE A 83 -6.76 9.45 -17.46
C PHE A 83 -7.81 8.43 -17.91
N ASP A 84 -7.42 7.17 -17.93
CA ASP A 84 -8.29 6.05 -18.29
C ASP A 84 -8.72 5.32 -17.01
N LEU A 85 -9.91 5.66 -16.52
CA LEU A 85 -10.47 5.06 -15.33
C LEU A 85 -10.66 3.55 -15.48
N ALA A 86 -11.11 3.08 -16.64
CA ALA A 86 -11.33 1.66 -16.89
C ALA A 86 -10.01 0.87 -16.83
N LYS A 87 -8.92 1.48 -17.29
CA LYS A 87 -7.58 0.89 -17.16
C LYS A 87 -7.12 0.82 -15.71
N LEU A 88 -7.35 1.88 -14.92
CA LEU A 88 -7.04 1.87 -13.49
C LEU A 88 -7.87 0.81 -12.75
N GLU A 89 -9.17 0.73 -13.01
CA GLU A 89 -10.06 -0.27 -12.44
C GLU A 89 -9.58 -1.70 -12.72
N SER A 90 -9.29 -2.00 -14.00
CA SER A 90 -8.74 -3.31 -14.39
C SER A 90 -7.40 -3.63 -13.70
N ALA A 91 -6.51 -2.64 -13.55
CA ALA A 91 -5.25 -2.83 -12.84
C ALA A 91 -5.49 -3.10 -11.34
N MET A 92 -6.43 -2.39 -10.71
CA MET A 92 -6.76 -2.58 -9.29
C MET A 92 -7.43 -3.92 -9.01
N GLU A 93 -8.28 -4.42 -9.92
CA GLU A 93 -8.83 -5.78 -9.81
C GLU A 93 -7.72 -6.83 -9.80
N LYS A 94 -6.71 -6.69 -10.68
CA LYS A 94 -5.57 -7.61 -10.72
C LYS A 94 -4.69 -7.52 -9.47
N VAL A 95 -4.46 -6.33 -8.95
CA VAL A 95 -3.75 -6.13 -7.67
C VAL A 95 -4.53 -6.82 -6.53
N ALA A 96 -5.84 -6.62 -6.46
CA ALA A 96 -6.69 -7.24 -5.45
C ALA A 96 -6.73 -8.77 -5.56
N GLU A 97 -6.67 -9.33 -6.76
CA GLU A 97 -6.66 -10.78 -6.99
C GLU A 97 -5.31 -11.44 -6.62
N TRP A 98 -4.20 -10.79 -6.96
CA TRP A 98 -2.88 -11.45 -6.94
C TRP A 98 -1.98 -11.07 -5.76
N ASP A 99 -2.30 -9.95 -5.06
CA ASP A 99 -1.43 -9.41 -3.99
C ASP A 99 -2.21 -9.00 -2.73
N THR A 100 -3.22 -9.79 -2.37
CA THR A 100 -4.14 -9.53 -1.24
C THR A 100 -3.48 -9.44 0.13
N ASN A 101 -2.28 -10.02 0.29
CA ASN A 101 -1.57 -10.06 1.57
C ASN A 101 -0.42 -9.05 1.66
N ASN A 102 -0.29 -8.15 0.68
CA ASN A 102 0.71 -7.10 0.69
C ASN A 102 0.08 -5.80 1.25
N PRO A 103 0.57 -5.29 2.39
CA PRO A 103 0.02 -4.07 2.98
C PRO A 103 0.17 -2.83 2.09
N ASP A 104 1.19 -2.76 1.23
CA ASP A 104 1.38 -1.63 0.32
C ASP A 104 0.36 -1.68 -0.83
N SER A 105 0.02 -2.86 -1.35
CA SER A 105 -1.04 -3.07 -2.33
C SER A 105 -2.43 -2.78 -1.77
N LEU A 106 -2.67 -3.15 -0.50
CA LEU A 106 -3.91 -2.77 0.19
C LEU A 106 -4.01 -1.24 0.37
N LEU A 107 -2.92 -0.54 0.66
CA LEU A 107 -2.95 0.92 0.75
C LEU A 107 -3.22 1.58 -0.61
N LEU A 108 -2.71 1.02 -1.70
CA LEU A 108 -3.02 1.48 -3.04
C LEU A 108 -4.50 1.25 -3.37
N LEU A 109 -5.05 0.08 -3.02
CA LEU A 109 -6.48 -0.22 -3.17
C LEU A 109 -7.35 0.74 -2.35
N ALA A 110 -6.99 1.01 -1.09
CA ALA A 110 -7.69 1.96 -0.24
C ALA A 110 -7.67 3.38 -0.83
N ALA A 111 -6.53 3.80 -1.40
CA ALA A 111 -6.42 5.10 -2.07
C ALA A 111 -7.32 5.18 -3.32
N TYR A 112 -7.38 4.11 -4.12
CA TYR A 112 -8.29 4.01 -5.25
C TYR A 112 -9.76 4.11 -4.82
N GLN A 113 -10.17 3.33 -3.82
CA GLN A 113 -11.52 3.36 -3.26
C GLN A 113 -11.90 4.76 -2.76
N ALA A 114 -10.99 5.45 -2.06
CA ALA A 114 -11.22 6.81 -1.58
C ALA A 114 -11.35 7.83 -2.71
N VAL A 115 -10.60 7.65 -3.82
CA VAL A 115 -10.72 8.50 -5.01
C VAL A 115 -12.09 8.34 -5.65
N ILE A 116 -12.55 7.11 -5.87
CA ILE A 116 -13.88 6.85 -6.43
C ILE A 116 -14.97 7.40 -5.52
N ALA A 117 -14.90 7.13 -4.20
CA ALA A 117 -15.85 7.66 -3.23
C ALA A 117 -15.93 9.20 -3.27
N SER A 118 -14.78 9.89 -3.43
CA SER A 118 -14.75 11.35 -3.53
C SER A 118 -15.40 11.88 -4.82
N GLN A 119 -15.29 11.16 -5.93
CA GLN A 119 -15.91 11.54 -7.21
C GLN A 119 -17.42 11.39 -7.17
N VAL A 120 -17.92 10.28 -6.63
CA VAL A 120 -19.35 10.06 -6.44
C VAL A 120 -19.97 11.16 -5.58
N HIS A 121 -19.25 11.58 -4.55
CA HIS A 121 -19.72 12.66 -3.65
C HIS A 121 -19.73 14.04 -4.35
N GLU A 122 -18.78 14.35 -5.24
CA GLU A 122 -18.68 15.63 -5.95
C GLU A 122 -19.67 15.74 -7.13
N LEU A 123 -19.94 14.64 -7.85
CA LEU A 123 -20.74 14.64 -9.07
C LEU A 123 -22.26 14.49 -8.81
N GLY A 124 -22.66 14.16 -7.59
CA GLY A 124 -24.06 13.81 -7.30
C GLY A 124 -24.49 12.55 -8.07
N SER A 125 -25.36 11.78 -7.52
CA SER A 125 -25.78 10.44 -7.93
C SER A 125 -26.36 10.27 -9.35
N GLU A 126 -26.15 11.21 -10.30
CA GLU A 126 -26.81 11.19 -11.60
C GLU A 126 -26.00 10.55 -12.76
N ASN A 127 -24.72 10.21 -12.53
CA ASN A 127 -23.92 9.56 -13.58
C ASN A 127 -23.63 8.10 -13.27
N ASP A 128 -24.43 7.20 -13.85
CA ASP A 128 -24.29 5.73 -13.86
C ASP A 128 -22.98 5.22 -14.54
N SER A 129 -21.93 6.05 -14.61
CA SER A 129 -20.72 5.73 -15.38
C SER A 129 -19.73 4.82 -14.66
N TYR A 130 -19.96 4.51 -13.37
CA TYR A 130 -19.06 3.67 -12.60
C TYR A 130 -19.68 2.29 -12.36
N SER A 131 -18.93 1.24 -12.70
CA SER A 131 -19.34 -0.16 -12.50
C SER A 131 -19.38 -0.55 -11.02
N VAL A 132 -18.63 0.16 -10.16
CA VAL A 132 -18.51 -0.11 -8.73
C VAL A 132 -18.66 1.18 -7.93
N GLU A 133 -19.66 1.22 -7.01
CA GLU A 133 -19.83 2.30 -6.05
C GLU A 133 -19.01 1.98 -4.79
N TYR A 134 -17.89 2.69 -4.60
CA TYR A 134 -17.13 2.64 -3.34
C TYR A 134 -17.55 3.78 -2.41
N LYS A 135 -17.52 3.50 -1.11
CA LYS A 135 -17.71 4.47 -0.04
C LYS A 135 -16.39 4.65 0.73
N PHE A 136 -16.27 5.76 1.45
CA PHE A 136 -15.08 5.97 2.30
C PHE A 136 -14.91 4.89 3.36
N GLU A 137 -16.01 4.25 3.81
CA GLU A 137 -15.99 3.11 4.71
C GLU A 137 -15.20 1.92 4.15
N ASP A 138 -15.29 1.66 2.85
CA ASP A 138 -14.52 0.60 2.17
C ASP A 138 -13.02 0.92 2.20
N ALA A 139 -12.64 2.16 1.90
CA ALA A 139 -11.25 2.62 1.97
C ALA A 139 -10.69 2.54 3.41
N ILE A 140 -11.49 2.92 4.41
CA ILE A 140 -11.13 2.82 5.83
C ILE A 140 -10.93 1.34 6.22
N ALA A 141 -11.83 0.45 5.82
CA ALA A 141 -11.73 -0.98 6.12
C ALA A 141 -10.47 -1.60 5.48
N THR A 142 -10.17 -1.25 4.24
CA THR A 142 -8.97 -1.72 3.52
C THR A 142 -7.68 -1.17 4.16
N ALA A 143 -7.65 0.09 4.59
CA ALA A 143 -6.51 0.66 5.32
C ALA A 143 -6.28 -0.06 6.66
N LYS A 144 -7.33 -0.43 7.38
CA LYS A 144 -7.25 -1.24 8.61
C LYS A 144 -6.71 -2.65 8.35
N GLN A 145 -7.06 -3.28 7.24
CA GLN A 145 -6.46 -4.56 6.85
C GLN A 145 -4.95 -4.44 6.64
N ALA A 146 -4.49 -3.36 5.99
CA ALA A 146 -3.06 -3.09 5.85
C ALA A 146 -2.34 -2.91 7.20
N GLN A 147 -3.00 -2.31 8.20
CA GLN A 147 -2.47 -2.18 9.57
C GLN A 147 -2.31 -3.55 10.25
N LEU A 148 -3.26 -4.47 10.07
CA LEU A 148 -3.16 -5.82 10.64
C LEU A 148 -1.96 -6.58 10.08
N LEU A 149 -1.64 -6.41 8.80
CA LEU A 149 -0.48 -7.06 8.16
C LEU A 149 0.85 -6.41 8.55
N ARG A 150 0.86 -5.09 8.79
CA ARG A 150 2.08 -4.35 9.19
C ARG A 150 1.73 -3.29 10.25
N PRO A 151 1.65 -3.68 11.54
CA PRO A 151 1.19 -2.80 12.63
C PRO A 151 2.06 -1.57 12.88
N MET A 152 3.30 -1.55 12.41
CA MET A 152 4.22 -0.41 12.55
C MET A 152 4.25 0.50 11.31
N ASN A 153 3.39 0.27 10.33
CA ASN A 153 3.34 1.09 9.11
C ASN A 153 2.57 2.38 9.34
N ALA A 154 3.28 3.47 9.61
CA ALA A 154 2.69 4.79 9.85
C ALA A 154 1.75 5.26 8.72
N LYS A 155 2.06 4.93 7.45
CA LYS A 155 1.25 5.29 6.29
C LYS A 155 -0.16 4.69 6.34
N ALA A 156 -0.30 3.47 6.87
CA ALA A 156 -1.60 2.81 6.97
C ALA A 156 -2.53 3.53 7.96
N PHE A 157 -1.98 4.02 9.06
CA PHE A 157 -2.72 4.82 10.04
C PHE A 157 -3.03 6.23 9.52
N VAL A 158 -2.13 6.85 8.75
CA VAL A 158 -2.42 8.12 8.06
C VAL A 158 -3.55 7.93 7.05
N ALA A 159 -3.55 6.87 6.26
CA ALA A 159 -4.59 6.58 5.29
C ALA A 159 -5.97 6.44 5.97
N GLU A 160 -6.04 5.67 7.07
CA GLU A 160 -7.27 5.57 7.87
C GLU A 160 -7.73 6.95 8.35
N ALA A 161 -6.83 7.74 8.97
CA ALA A 161 -7.16 9.07 9.47
C ALA A 161 -7.66 10.00 8.36
N GLU A 162 -7.00 10.00 7.21
CA GLU A 162 -7.37 10.80 6.04
C GLU A 162 -8.76 10.43 5.51
N TYR A 163 -9.07 9.15 5.38
CA TYR A 163 -10.36 8.71 4.86
C TYR A 163 -11.49 8.94 5.87
N GLN A 164 -11.23 8.79 7.17
CA GLN A 164 -12.16 9.18 8.22
C GLN A 164 -12.46 10.68 8.16
N TRP A 165 -11.42 11.53 7.99
CA TRP A 165 -11.59 12.97 7.87
C TRP A 165 -12.42 13.35 6.65
N ARG A 166 -12.12 12.76 5.50
CA ARG A 166 -12.90 12.97 4.26
C ARG A 166 -14.34 12.48 4.37
N ASN A 167 -14.59 11.45 5.17
CA ASN A 167 -15.92 10.93 5.48
C ASN A 167 -16.67 11.77 6.54
N GLY A 168 -16.10 12.88 7.00
CA GLY A 168 -16.74 13.79 7.97
C GLY A 168 -16.69 13.33 9.42
N ALA A 169 -15.79 12.42 9.78
CA ALA A 169 -15.59 11.96 11.15
C ALA A 169 -15.15 13.10 12.09
N SER A 170 -15.42 12.94 13.39
CA SER A 170 -15.03 13.93 14.41
C SER A 170 -13.51 14.07 14.54
N PHE A 171 -13.05 15.20 15.09
CA PHE A 171 -11.62 15.41 15.37
C PHE A 171 -11.01 14.25 16.16
N GLU A 172 -11.70 13.75 17.17
CA GLU A 172 -11.23 12.70 18.06
C GLU A 172 -11.08 11.38 17.32
N GLN A 173 -12.03 11.04 16.43
CA GLN A 173 -11.99 9.83 15.61
C GLN A 173 -10.80 9.86 14.63
N VAL A 174 -10.58 10.99 13.97
CA VAL A 174 -9.46 11.16 13.04
C VAL A 174 -8.12 11.21 13.76
N ASN A 175 -8.06 11.90 14.92
CA ASN A 175 -6.82 12.06 15.67
C ASN A 175 -6.32 10.74 16.29
N ALA A 176 -7.22 9.81 16.64
CA ALA A 176 -6.82 8.55 17.27
C ALA A 176 -5.87 7.69 16.40
N PRO A 177 -6.19 7.33 15.17
CA PRO A 177 -5.24 6.64 14.29
C PRO A 177 -4.05 7.53 13.93
N PHE A 178 -4.22 8.84 13.82
CA PHE A 178 -3.12 9.74 13.50
C PHE A 178 -2.07 9.79 14.62
N GLU A 179 -2.44 9.73 15.89
CA GLU A 179 -1.48 9.64 17.00
C GLU A 179 -0.65 8.34 16.93
N ILE A 180 -1.24 7.21 16.51
CA ILE A 180 -0.48 5.98 16.26
C ILE A 180 0.50 6.18 15.10
N ALA A 181 0.08 6.85 14.03
CA ALA A 181 0.98 7.18 12.92
C ALA A 181 2.17 8.05 13.39
N LEU A 182 1.94 9.03 14.26
CA LEU A 182 3.00 9.87 14.84
C LEU A 182 3.99 9.07 15.70
N GLN A 183 3.51 8.08 16.45
CA GLN A 183 4.38 7.20 17.24
C GLN A 183 5.26 6.33 16.35
N ASN A 184 4.73 5.82 15.23
CA ASN A 184 5.41 4.90 14.34
C ASN A 184 6.33 5.58 13.32
N GLY A 185 6.01 6.82 12.89
CA GLY A 185 6.72 7.46 11.78
C GLY A 185 6.66 8.99 11.77
N ARG A 186 6.87 9.65 12.91
CA ARG A 186 6.76 11.13 13.07
C ARG A 186 7.50 11.95 11.99
N PHE A 187 8.61 11.43 11.46
CA PHE A 187 9.44 12.10 10.46
C PHE A 187 9.16 11.62 9.03
N GLU A 188 8.22 10.73 8.86
CA GLU A 188 7.80 10.33 7.53
C GLU A 188 6.99 11.43 6.87
N ARG A 189 7.30 11.67 5.59
CA ARG A 189 6.64 12.75 4.82
C ARG A 189 5.10 12.65 4.79
N PRO A 190 4.47 11.47 4.57
CA PRO A 190 3.02 11.36 4.58
C PRO A 190 2.41 11.74 5.93
N VAL A 191 3.04 11.33 7.03
CA VAL A 191 2.60 11.66 8.40
C VAL A 191 2.67 13.17 8.64
N ALA A 192 3.78 13.78 8.26
CA ALA A 192 3.99 15.20 8.48
C ALA A 192 3.09 16.08 7.59
N LEU A 193 2.82 15.66 6.34
CA LEU A 193 1.90 16.38 5.45
C LEU A 193 0.47 16.32 5.95
N PHE A 194 0.00 15.13 6.29
CA PHE A 194 -1.34 14.98 6.86
C PHE A 194 -1.46 15.77 8.17
N GLY A 195 -0.47 15.68 9.07
CA GLY A 195 -0.46 16.43 10.32
C GLY A 195 -0.46 17.93 10.14
N LEU A 196 0.27 18.43 9.14
CA LEU A 196 0.25 19.85 8.79
C LEU A 196 -1.16 20.31 8.35
N GLU A 197 -1.79 19.57 7.46
CA GLU A 197 -3.10 19.92 6.92
C GLU A 197 -4.21 19.79 7.98
N PHE A 198 -4.28 18.66 8.65
CA PHE A 198 -5.27 18.34 9.66
C PHE A 198 -5.17 19.27 10.88
N TYR A 199 -3.97 19.44 11.44
CA TYR A 199 -3.81 20.28 12.62
C TYR A 199 -3.97 21.77 12.33
N LEU A 200 -3.63 22.24 11.13
CA LEU A 200 -3.99 23.61 10.76
C LEU A 200 -5.51 23.79 10.65
N ALA A 201 -6.23 22.81 10.09
CA ALA A 201 -7.69 22.90 9.98
C ALA A 201 -8.38 22.93 11.36
N TYR A 202 -7.83 22.24 12.34
CA TYR A 202 -8.40 22.14 13.69
C TYR A 202 -7.60 22.89 14.78
N TRP A 203 -6.88 23.95 14.43
CA TRP A 203 -5.97 24.65 15.34
C TRP A 203 -6.55 24.98 16.72
N THR A 204 -7.80 25.39 16.78
CA THR A 204 -8.46 25.78 18.03
C THR A 204 -8.71 24.63 18.98
N ARG A 205 -8.76 23.39 18.48
CA ARG A 205 -8.95 22.15 19.25
C ARG A 205 -7.64 21.54 19.74
N LEU A 206 -6.49 21.99 19.21
CA LEU A 206 -5.20 21.39 19.50
C LEU A 206 -4.74 21.68 20.93
N ASN A 207 -4.14 20.69 21.55
CA ASN A 207 -3.35 20.87 22.77
C ASN A 207 -1.99 21.53 22.47
N VAL A 208 -1.21 21.83 23.50
CA VAL A 208 0.08 22.52 23.36
C VAL A 208 1.07 21.71 22.52
N GLU A 209 1.15 20.42 22.75
CA GLU A 209 2.10 19.52 22.04
C GLU A 209 1.79 19.46 20.54
N GLN A 210 0.52 19.33 20.17
CA GLN A 210 0.05 19.32 18.79
C GLN A 210 0.32 20.67 18.11
N ARG A 211 0.12 21.81 18.82
CA ARG A 211 0.47 23.15 18.29
C ARG A 211 1.96 23.31 18.06
N VAL A 212 2.79 22.84 18.98
CA VAL A 212 4.25 22.83 18.80
C VAL A 212 4.64 21.98 17.60
N LEU A 213 4.02 20.79 17.44
CA LEU A 213 4.30 19.90 16.33
C LEU A 213 3.96 20.52 14.98
N VAL A 214 2.75 21.05 14.79
CA VAL A 214 2.36 21.70 13.53
C VAL A 214 3.18 22.95 13.25
N SER A 215 3.58 23.69 14.29
CA SER A 215 4.50 24.82 14.16
C SER A 215 5.87 24.36 13.64
N SER A 216 6.38 23.22 14.14
CA SER A 216 7.65 22.65 13.65
C SER A 216 7.58 22.18 12.20
N TYR A 217 6.45 21.69 11.73
CA TYR A 217 6.23 21.34 10.31
C TYR A 217 6.35 22.59 9.40
N LEU A 218 5.81 23.72 9.86
CA LEU A 218 5.88 25.00 9.14
C LEU A 218 7.28 25.60 9.17
N LEU A 219 7.95 25.54 10.32
CA LEU A 219 9.23 26.23 10.54
C LEU A 219 10.44 25.41 10.07
N GLU A 220 10.36 24.08 10.13
CA GLU A 220 11.46 23.16 9.81
C GLU A 220 11.04 22.10 8.77
N PRO A 221 10.46 22.46 7.61
CA PRO A 221 9.86 21.51 6.67
C PRO A 221 10.85 20.47 6.15
N THR A 222 12.11 20.84 5.97
CA THR A 222 13.17 19.93 5.50
C THR A 222 13.42 18.76 6.45
N LYS A 223 13.28 18.96 7.74
CA LYS A 223 13.37 17.92 8.78
C LYS A 223 12.34 16.81 8.57
N TYR A 224 11.18 17.17 8.04
CA TYR A 224 10.04 16.28 7.78
C TYR A 224 9.90 15.93 6.29
N ARG A 225 10.89 16.26 5.47
CA ARG A 225 10.89 16.02 4.02
C ARG A 225 9.69 16.65 3.29
N ILE A 226 9.16 17.76 3.84
CA ILE A 226 8.08 18.52 3.22
C ILE A 226 8.69 19.55 2.27
N ASN A 227 8.22 19.62 1.04
CA ASN A 227 8.67 20.59 0.06
C ASN A 227 7.99 21.93 0.25
N HIS A 228 8.67 23.02 -0.11
CA HIS A 228 8.13 24.38 0.00
C HIS A 228 6.81 24.59 -0.75
N TRP A 229 6.63 23.93 -1.89
CA TRP A 229 5.38 24.05 -2.64
C TRP A 229 4.20 23.40 -1.88
N GLN A 230 4.43 22.29 -1.17
CA GLN A 230 3.41 21.61 -0.35
C GLN A 230 2.99 22.50 0.83
N ILE A 231 3.96 23.11 1.54
CA ILE A 231 3.69 24.11 2.57
C ILE A 231 2.81 25.22 2.01
N ASN A 232 3.22 25.76 0.85
CA ASN A 232 2.51 26.84 0.20
C ASN A 232 1.06 26.47 -0.15
N THR A 233 0.84 25.29 -0.73
CA THR A 233 -0.48 24.79 -1.10
C THR A 233 -1.34 24.54 0.14
N THR A 234 -0.80 23.91 1.18
CA THR A 234 -1.54 23.63 2.42
C THR A 234 -1.94 24.96 3.12
N ILE A 235 -1.02 25.93 3.23
CA ILE A 235 -1.35 27.24 3.81
C ILE A 235 -2.41 27.96 2.96
N ALA A 236 -2.31 27.92 1.64
CA ALA A 236 -3.25 28.62 0.76
C ALA A 236 -4.69 28.10 0.92
N ARG A 237 -4.85 26.78 1.17
CA ARG A 237 -6.16 26.13 1.36
C ARG A 237 -6.66 26.12 2.80
N SER A 238 -5.77 26.40 3.77
CA SER A 238 -6.10 26.31 5.20
C SER A 238 -7.06 27.42 5.65
N PRO A 239 -8.07 27.11 6.46
CA PRO A 239 -8.89 28.13 7.13
C PRO A 239 -8.05 28.99 8.09
N GLU A 240 -6.95 28.47 8.62
CA GLU A 240 -6.02 29.15 9.53
C GLU A 240 -4.81 29.79 8.80
N LYS A 241 -4.97 30.11 7.51
CA LYS A 241 -3.93 30.74 6.68
C LYS A 241 -3.27 31.93 7.35
N LEU A 242 -4.08 32.85 7.91
CA LEU A 242 -3.59 34.07 8.56
C LEU A 242 -2.68 33.75 9.75
N ARG A 243 -3.05 32.75 10.54
CA ARG A 243 -2.25 32.27 11.69
C ARG A 243 -0.93 31.68 11.25
N ALA A 244 -0.96 30.79 10.26
CA ALA A 244 0.25 30.17 9.70
C ALA A 244 1.21 31.26 9.14
N CYS A 245 0.68 32.24 8.42
CA CYS A 245 1.49 33.33 7.88
C CYS A 245 2.09 34.22 8.97
N ARG A 246 1.35 34.55 10.04
CA ARG A 246 1.87 35.32 11.19
C ARG A 246 2.97 34.55 11.92
N LEU A 247 2.81 33.21 12.09
CA LEU A 247 3.85 32.36 12.69
C LEU A 247 5.14 32.39 11.86
N LEU A 248 5.02 32.24 10.54
CA LEU A 248 6.17 32.31 9.63
C LEU A 248 6.85 33.68 9.69
N ALA A 249 6.08 34.76 9.60
CA ALA A 249 6.62 36.12 9.67
C ALA A 249 7.32 36.45 11.00
N PHE A 250 6.78 35.97 12.12
CA PHE A 250 7.42 36.08 13.44
C PHE A 250 8.79 35.40 13.51
N ASN A 251 9.02 34.37 12.69
CA ASN A 251 10.27 33.62 12.59
C ASN A 251 11.11 34.00 11.34
N ASP A 252 10.89 35.20 10.78
CA ASP A 252 11.60 35.70 9.59
C ASP A 252 11.49 34.79 8.37
N LYS A 253 10.38 34.05 8.27
CA LYS A 253 10.09 33.13 7.15
C LYS A 253 8.89 33.64 6.36
N THR A 254 8.90 33.35 5.07
CA THR A 254 7.81 33.73 4.19
C THR A 254 7.53 32.66 3.16
N THR A 255 6.29 32.59 2.68
CA THR A 255 5.87 31.73 1.57
C THR A 255 5.06 32.53 0.56
N ARG A 256 4.88 31.98 -0.65
CA ARG A 256 4.06 32.63 -1.68
C ARG A 256 2.61 32.83 -1.20
N ALA A 257 2.04 31.87 -0.45
CA ALA A 257 0.68 31.96 0.07
C ALA A 257 0.47 33.14 1.05
N CYS A 258 1.54 33.63 1.66
CA CYS A 258 1.50 34.72 2.65
C CYS A 258 1.78 36.10 2.06
N LYS A 259 2.03 36.20 0.76
CA LYS A 259 2.27 37.54 0.12
C LYS A 259 0.99 38.38 0.17
N GLY A 260 1.10 39.60 0.69
CA GLY A 260 -0.02 40.55 0.79
C GLY A 260 -0.90 40.40 2.03
N ILE A 261 -0.41 39.66 3.05
CA ILE A 261 -1.05 39.56 4.38
C ILE A 261 -0.30 40.44 5.36
#